data_174671a7389766c4808a8b7477bab4aa
#
_entry.id   174671a7389766c4808a8b7477bab4aa
#
_cell.length_a   1.000
_cell.length_b   1.000
_cell.length_c   1.000
_cell.angle_alpha   90.00
_cell.angle_beta   90.00
_cell.angle_gamma   90.00
#
_symmetry.space_group_name_H-M   'P 1'
#
loop_
_entity.id
_entity.type
_entity.pdbx_description
1 polymer ?
#
loop_
_entity_poly.entity_id
_entity_poly.type
_entity_poly.pdbx_seq_one_letter_code
_entity_poly.pdbx_strand_id
1 'polypeptide(L)'
;MSRPVDAVVFDMDGTLIESHEVVPAAYRAAVRAGGGPSYTDAEVIAGYSIGSPSDLLTHLLRRPATAADLDRYHTELAATAGRVSVYPGVPEMLADLAARVPVGVFTGASHQAAEIMLDRVGLLGHFRVVLGGDQVTRPKPAPEGVEVACRRLGVPAGRAAYVGDSPLDLRAARSSGAVAVAAAWGHQYDPAEPADLSLSRPGELLTLLS
;
A
#
# COMPACT_ATOMS: atom_id res chain seq x y z
N MET A 1 6.36 -8.10 27.24
CA MET A 1 5.40 -8.78 26.36
C MET A 1 4.50 -7.70 25.77
N SER A 2 4.49 -7.48 24.46
CA SER A 2 3.56 -6.55 23.81
C SER A 2 2.14 -7.08 23.99
N ARG A 3 1.18 -6.16 24.23
CA ARG A 3 -0.25 -6.53 24.25
C ARG A 3 -0.65 -7.10 22.88
N PRO A 4 -1.48 -8.15 22.83
CA PRO A 4 -2.06 -8.62 21.57
C PRO A 4 -2.74 -7.49 20.83
N VAL A 5 -2.63 -7.47 19.51
CA VAL A 5 -3.32 -6.48 18.67
C VAL A 5 -4.72 -6.93 18.34
N ASP A 6 -5.64 -5.97 18.17
CA ASP A 6 -7.05 -6.21 17.86
C ASP A 6 -7.35 -6.05 16.36
N ALA A 7 -6.42 -5.50 15.60
CA ALA A 7 -6.53 -5.34 14.14
C ALA A 7 -5.14 -5.27 13.50
N VAL A 8 -5.06 -5.59 12.20
CA VAL A 8 -3.86 -5.41 11.40
C VAL A 8 -4.21 -4.61 10.15
N VAL A 9 -3.42 -3.56 9.90
CA VAL A 9 -3.47 -2.78 8.66
C VAL A 9 -2.17 -3.01 7.90
N PHE A 10 -2.25 -3.19 6.60
CA PHE A 10 -1.12 -3.44 5.73
C PHE A 10 -0.89 -2.28 4.77
N ASP A 11 0.35 -1.97 4.47
CA ASP A 11 0.69 -1.42 3.17
C ASP A 11 0.47 -2.49 2.08
N MET A 12 0.47 -2.08 0.82
CA MET A 12 0.17 -2.96 -0.30
C MET A 12 1.42 -3.33 -1.10
N ASP A 13 2.02 -2.32 -1.73
CA ASP A 13 3.14 -2.52 -2.66
C ASP A 13 4.44 -2.77 -1.89
N GLY A 14 5.14 -3.88 -2.17
CA GLY A 14 6.31 -4.30 -1.39
C GLY A 14 5.98 -5.07 -0.11
N THR A 15 4.71 -5.10 0.31
CA THR A 15 4.27 -5.76 1.53
C THR A 15 3.38 -6.98 1.25
N LEU A 16 2.30 -6.78 0.51
CA LEU A 16 1.36 -7.83 0.09
C LEU A 16 1.64 -8.32 -1.31
N ILE A 17 1.93 -7.40 -2.22
CA ILE A 17 2.11 -7.65 -3.64
C ILE A 17 3.39 -7.00 -4.17
N GLU A 18 3.90 -7.59 -5.25
CA GLU A 18 5.01 -7.06 -6.04
C GLU A 18 4.45 -6.43 -7.33
N SER A 19 4.50 -5.12 -7.42
CA SER A 19 3.89 -4.32 -8.49
C SER A 19 4.87 -3.40 -9.21
N HIS A 20 6.16 -3.47 -8.88
CA HIS A 20 7.20 -2.52 -9.33
C HIS A 20 7.35 -2.43 -10.86
N GLU A 21 6.95 -3.44 -11.63
CA GLU A 21 6.93 -3.39 -13.09
C GLU A 21 5.59 -2.90 -13.64
N VAL A 22 4.49 -3.18 -12.95
CA VAL A 22 3.13 -2.98 -13.44
C VAL A 22 2.70 -1.52 -13.30
N VAL A 23 2.92 -0.93 -12.13
CA VAL A 23 2.50 0.43 -11.83
C VAL A 23 3.22 1.48 -12.70
N PRO A 24 4.56 1.48 -12.84
CA PRO A 24 5.23 2.43 -13.74
C PRO A 24 4.83 2.27 -15.19
N ALA A 25 4.64 1.02 -15.67
CA ALA A 25 4.19 0.76 -17.03
C ALA A 25 2.80 1.35 -17.31
N ALA A 26 1.85 1.25 -16.35
CA ALA A 26 0.52 1.83 -16.45
C ALA A 26 0.58 3.37 -16.53
N TYR A 27 1.40 4.02 -15.68
CA TYR A 27 1.61 5.48 -15.76
C TYR A 27 2.17 5.89 -17.12
N ARG A 28 3.20 5.21 -17.61
CA ARG A 28 3.82 5.51 -18.91
C ARG A 28 2.83 5.37 -20.06
N ALA A 29 1.98 4.34 -20.03
CA ALA A 29 0.96 4.13 -21.03
C ALA A 29 -0.11 5.24 -20.99
N ALA A 30 -0.60 5.59 -19.81
CA ALA A 30 -1.57 6.65 -19.60
C ALA A 30 -1.04 8.03 -20.05
N VAL A 31 0.20 8.36 -19.67
CA VAL A 31 0.88 9.61 -20.07
C VAL A 31 1.01 9.70 -21.58
N ARG A 32 1.45 8.63 -22.24
CA ARG A 32 1.57 8.57 -23.71
C ARG A 32 0.22 8.77 -24.38
N ALA A 33 -0.83 8.09 -23.91
CA ALA A 33 -2.18 8.22 -24.42
C ALA A 33 -2.77 9.63 -24.19
N GLY A 34 -2.32 10.30 -23.11
CA GLY A 34 -2.66 11.70 -22.81
C GLY A 34 -1.84 12.74 -23.58
N GLY A 35 -0.97 12.31 -24.52
CA GLY A 35 -0.11 13.19 -25.32
C GLY A 35 1.12 13.73 -24.57
N GLY A 36 1.47 13.16 -23.43
CA GLY A 36 2.64 13.54 -22.64
C GLY A 36 3.95 12.96 -23.15
N PRO A 37 5.09 13.34 -22.53
CA PRO A 37 6.41 12.83 -22.88
C PRO A 37 6.59 11.36 -22.59
N SER A 38 7.64 10.75 -23.15
CA SER A 38 8.07 9.41 -22.79
C SER A 38 8.93 9.43 -21.52
N TYR A 39 8.72 8.45 -20.64
CA TYR A 39 9.47 8.25 -19.41
C TYR A 39 9.97 6.81 -19.29
N THR A 40 11.05 6.60 -18.56
CA THR A 40 11.49 5.29 -18.08
C THR A 40 10.72 4.91 -16.80
N ASP A 41 10.74 3.63 -16.41
CA ASP A 41 10.14 3.21 -15.14
C ASP A 41 10.82 3.88 -13.94
N ALA A 42 12.14 4.04 -13.98
CA ALA A 42 12.91 4.73 -12.94
C ALA A 42 12.47 6.20 -12.74
N GLU A 43 12.19 6.93 -13.82
CA GLU A 43 11.69 8.30 -13.73
C GLU A 43 10.27 8.38 -13.14
N VAL A 44 9.41 7.42 -13.45
CA VAL A 44 8.07 7.34 -12.85
C VAL A 44 8.17 7.03 -11.36
N ILE A 45 8.99 6.03 -10.99
CA ILE A 45 9.21 5.62 -9.59
C ILE A 45 9.78 6.78 -8.76
N ALA A 46 10.73 7.54 -9.30
CA ALA A 46 11.28 8.72 -8.65
C ALA A 46 10.21 9.80 -8.34
N GLY A 47 9.12 9.80 -9.09
CA GLY A 47 7.98 10.69 -8.89
C GLY A 47 6.99 10.26 -7.80
N TYR A 48 7.08 9.07 -7.23
CA TYR A 48 6.10 8.57 -6.24
C TYR A 48 6.00 9.42 -4.97
N SER A 49 7.07 10.13 -4.63
CA SER A 49 7.09 11.07 -3.50
C SER A 49 6.35 12.40 -3.74
N ILE A 50 5.90 12.68 -4.97
CA ILE A 50 5.24 13.95 -5.33
C ILE A 50 3.87 14.06 -4.65
N GLY A 51 3.14 12.95 -4.50
CA GLY A 51 1.83 12.96 -3.86
C GLY A 51 0.90 11.87 -4.39
N SER A 52 -0.38 12.22 -4.57
CA SER A 52 -1.40 11.31 -5.09
C SER A 52 -1.13 10.89 -6.55
N PRO A 53 -1.77 9.82 -7.05
CA PRO A 53 -1.71 9.46 -8.47
C PRO A 53 -2.07 10.61 -9.42
N SER A 54 -2.99 11.48 -9.03
CA SER A 54 -3.34 12.68 -9.81
C SER A 54 -2.20 13.71 -9.86
N ASP A 55 -1.49 13.87 -8.73
CA ASP A 55 -0.33 14.78 -8.66
C ASP A 55 0.81 14.26 -9.52
N LEU A 56 1.07 12.97 -9.46
CA LEU A 56 2.09 12.33 -10.30
C LEU A 56 1.74 12.44 -11.79
N LEU A 57 0.48 12.19 -12.18
CA LEU A 57 0.03 12.39 -13.56
C LEU A 57 0.17 13.85 -14.00
N THR A 58 -0.15 14.80 -13.13
CA THR A 58 0.04 16.24 -13.41
C THR A 58 1.50 16.55 -13.71
N HIS A 59 2.41 16.01 -12.90
CA HIS A 59 3.85 16.17 -13.10
C HIS A 59 4.32 15.55 -14.43
N LEU A 60 3.95 14.31 -14.68
CA LEU A 60 4.37 13.56 -15.87
C LEU A 60 3.77 14.11 -17.16
N LEU A 61 2.52 14.57 -17.13
CA LEU A 61 1.86 15.19 -18.27
C LEU A 61 2.31 16.63 -18.53
N ARG A 62 3.00 17.27 -17.56
CA ARG A 62 3.38 18.70 -17.59
C ARG A 62 2.19 19.64 -17.77
N ARG A 63 1.02 19.24 -17.30
CA ARG A 63 -0.24 19.99 -17.26
C ARG A 63 -1.13 19.40 -16.16
N PRO A 64 -2.15 20.14 -15.68
CA PRO A 64 -3.12 19.56 -14.77
C PRO A 64 -3.70 18.26 -15.32
N ALA A 65 -3.67 17.20 -14.50
CA ALA A 65 -4.31 15.95 -14.84
C ALA A 65 -5.84 16.11 -14.78
N THR A 66 -6.52 15.46 -15.68
CA THR A 66 -8.00 15.41 -15.73
C THR A 66 -8.50 14.07 -15.20
N ALA A 67 -9.79 13.95 -14.90
CA ALA A 67 -10.41 12.68 -14.57
C ALA A 67 -10.14 11.62 -15.65
N ALA A 68 -10.21 12.01 -16.93
CA ALA A 68 -9.93 11.12 -18.05
C ALA A 68 -8.47 10.60 -18.09
N ASP A 69 -7.51 11.37 -17.59
CA ASP A 69 -6.12 10.89 -17.48
C ASP A 69 -5.99 9.84 -16.37
N LEU A 70 -6.68 10.05 -15.27
CA LEU A 70 -6.74 9.09 -14.17
C LEU A 70 -7.48 7.81 -14.58
N ASP A 71 -8.59 7.93 -15.30
CA ASP A 71 -9.32 6.78 -15.85
C ASP A 71 -8.46 5.97 -16.82
N ARG A 72 -7.65 6.62 -17.66
CA ARG A 72 -6.67 5.94 -18.52
C ARG A 72 -5.65 5.16 -17.69
N TYR A 73 -5.11 5.79 -16.64
CA TYR A 73 -4.17 5.10 -15.75
C TYR A 73 -4.81 3.84 -15.13
N HIS A 74 -6.02 3.93 -14.61
CA HIS A 74 -6.71 2.77 -14.05
C HIS A 74 -7.02 1.70 -15.11
N THR A 75 -7.36 2.10 -16.33
CA THR A 75 -7.59 1.18 -17.46
C THR A 75 -6.31 0.42 -17.82
N GLU A 76 -5.19 1.11 -17.95
CA GLU A 76 -3.89 0.50 -18.25
C GLU A 76 -3.41 -0.41 -17.11
N LEU A 77 -3.65 0.02 -15.86
CA LEU A 77 -3.35 -0.79 -14.68
C LEU A 77 -4.16 -2.09 -14.69
N ALA A 78 -5.47 -2.02 -14.92
CA ALA A 78 -6.34 -3.19 -14.99
C ALA A 78 -5.92 -4.17 -16.11
N ALA A 79 -5.51 -3.65 -17.27
CA ALA A 79 -5.04 -4.45 -18.39
C ALA A 79 -3.75 -5.22 -18.07
N THR A 80 -2.91 -4.67 -17.20
CA THR A 80 -1.59 -5.24 -16.84
C THR A 80 -1.55 -5.90 -15.48
N ALA A 81 -2.58 -5.73 -14.64
CA ALA A 81 -2.65 -6.24 -13.26
C ALA A 81 -2.46 -7.76 -13.13
N GLY A 82 -2.70 -8.52 -14.22
CA GLY A 82 -2.41 -9.97 -14.26
C GLY A 82 -0.93 -10.33 -14.12
N ARG A 83 -0.02 -9.36 -14.18
CA ARG A 83 1.43 -9.53 -13.97
C ARG A 83 1.87 -9.22 -12.54
N VAL A 84 0.97 -8.69 -11.71
CA VAL A 84 1.21 -8.50 -10.27
C VAL A 84 1.35 -9.88 -9.62
N SER A 85 2.34 -10.04 -8.77
CA SER A 85 2.51 -11.26 -7.99
C SER A 85 2.30 -10.99 -6.50
N VAL A 86 1.89 -12.03 -5.78
CA VAL A 86 1.71 -11.98 -4.32
C VAL A 86 3.00 -12.48 -3.66
N TYR A 87 3.45 -11.82 -2.59
CA TYR A 87 4.59 -12.33 -1.83
C TYR A 87 4.29 -13.70 -1.22
N PRO A 88 5.25 -14.63 -1.27
CA PRO A 88 5.07 -15.99 -0.74
C PRO A 88 4.64 -15.98 0.75
N GLY A 89 3.58 -16.74 1.06
CA GLY A 89 3.03 -16.85 2.42
C GLY A 89 2.01 -15.77 2.80
N VAL A 90 1.77 -14.75 1.95
CA VAL A 90 0.75 -13.71 2.19
C VAL A 90 -0.68 -14.29 2.15
N PRO A 91 -1.07 -15.13 1.17
CA PRO A 91 -2.43 -15.66 1.14
C PRO A 91 -2.79 -16.47 2.40
N GLU A 92 -1.89 -17.34 2.83
CA GLU A 92 -2.07 -18.19 4.01
C GLU A 92 -2.14 -17.33 5.29
N MET A 93 -1.22 -16.37 5.42
CA MET A 93 -1.19 -15.43 6.54
C MET A 93 -2.48 -14.61 6.62
N LEU A 94 -2.98 -14.08 5.49
CA LEU A 94 -4.22 -13.30 5.45
C LEU A 94 -5.45 -14.14 5.81
N ALA A 95 -5.54 -15.38 5.33
CA ALA A 95 -6.64 -16.28 5.68
C ALA A 95 -6.69 -16.52 7.18
N ASP A 96 -5.53 -16.78 7.80
CA ASP A 96 -5.42 -17.02 9.24
C ASP A 96 -5.69 -15.76 10.08
N LEU A 97 -5.21 -14.59 9.64
CA LEU A 97 -5.43 -13.31 10.33
C LEU A 97 -6.89 -12.88 10.27
N ALA A 98 -7.49 -12.88 9.06
CA ALA A 98 -8.85 -12.40 8.85
C ALA A 98 -9.90 -13.24 9.59
N ALA A 99 -9.58 -14.50 9.91
CA ALA A 99 -10.41 -15.35 10.76
C ALA A 99 -10.40 -14.96 12.25
N ARG A 100 -9.41 -14.16 12.68
CA ARG A 100 -9.18 -13.84 14.10
C ARG A 100 -9.39 -12.38 14.44
N VAL A 101 -8.93 -11.49 13.56
CA VAL A 101 -9.00 -10.03 13.76
C VAL A 101 -9.39 -9.33 12.45
N PRO A 102 -10.02 -8.15 12.50
CA PRO A 102 -10.25 -7.35 11.32
C PRO A 102 -8.93 -6.93 10.68
N VAL A 103 -8.85 -7.06 9.36
CA VAL A 103 -7.71 -6.65 8.56
C VAL A 103 -8.11 -5.56 7.55
N GLY A 104 -7.17 -4.65 7.27
CA GLY A 104 -7.34 -3.58 6.31
C GLY A 104 -6.07 -3.27 5.55
N VAL A 105 -6.19 -2.44 4.54
CA VAL A 105 -5.09 -1.89 3.74
C VAL A 105 -5.08 -0.37 3.85
N PHE A 106 -3.91 0.22 3.96
CA PHE A 106 -3.65 1.63 3.69
C PHE A 106 -2.41 1.76 2.81
N THR A 107 -2.58 2.22 1.58
CA THR A 107 -1.53 2.32 0.56
C THR A 107 -1.37 3.75 0.04
N GLY A 108 -0.22 4.06 -0.56
CA GLY A 108 0.01 5.29 -1.32
C GLY A 108 -0.69 5.31 -2.69
N ALA A 109 -1.08 4.15 -3.21
CA ALA A 109 -1.87 4.07 -4.44
C ALA A 109 -3.27 4.69 -4.26
N SER A 110 -3.96 5.02 -5.37
CA SER A 110 -5.38 5.40 -5.27
C SER A 110 -6.22 4.21 -4.81
N HIS A 111 -7.36 4.51 -4.18
CA HIS A 111 -8.31 3.49 -3.76
C HIS A 111 -8.68 2.54 -4.91
N GLN A 112 -9.00 3.09 -6.08
CA GLN A 112 -9.36 2.30 -7.25
C GLN A 112 -8.19 1.43 -7.74
N ALA A 113 -6.95 1.94 -7.74
CA ALA A 113 -5.78 1.16 -8.11
C ALA A 113 -5.54 -0.01 -7.14
N ALA A 114 -5.73 0.23 -5.82
CA ALA A 114 -5.62 -0.80 -4.81
C ALA A 114 -6.67 -1.90 -5.01
N GLU A 115 -7.93 -1.54 -5.24
CA GLU A 115 -8.99 -2.52 -5.52
C GLU A 115 -8.69 -3.35 -6.77
N ILE A 116 -8.28 -2.72 -7.89
CA ILE A 116 -7.92 -3.41 -9.13
C ILE A 116 -6.84 -4.47 -8.88
N MET A 117 -5.76 -4.10 -8.18
CA MET A 117 -4.63 -5.00 -7.96
C MET A 117 -4.98 -6.11 -6.97
N LEU A 118 -5.62 -5.79 -5.85
CA LEU A 118 -5.99 -6.78 -4.82
C LEU A 118 -7.06 -7.76 -5.33
N ASP A 119 -8.03 -7.29 -6.11
CA ASP A 119 -9.04 -8.17 -6.73
C ASP A 119 -8.39 -9.12 -7.73
N ARG A 120 -7.50 -8.59 -8.57
CA ARG A 120 -6.83 -9.39 -9.60
C ARG A 120 -6.01 -10.55 -9.03
N VAL A 121 -5.42 -10.38 -7.86
CA VAL A 121 -4.63 -11.42 -7.18
C VAL A 121 -5.46 -12.22 -6.15
N GLY A 122 -6.78 -11.97 -6.04
CA GLY A 122 -7.68 -12.72 -5.17
C GLY A 122 -7.57 -12.37 -3.68
N LEU A 123 -6.95 -11.24 -3.33
CA LEU A 123 -6.76 -10.85 -1.92
C LEU A 123 -7.84 -9.90 -1.40
N LEU A 124 -8.58 -9.20 -2.27
CA LEU A 124 -9.51 -8.13 -1.88
C LEU A 124 -10.53 -8.58 -0.82
N GLY A 125 -11.05 -9.79 -0.94
CA GLY A 125 -12.07 -10.33 -0.04
C GLY A 125 -11.62 -10.55 1.42
N HIS A 126 -10.34 -10.50 1.72
CA HIS A 126 -9.82 -10.60 3.10
C HIS A 126 -9.92 -9.28 3.88
N PHE A 127 -10.02 -8.13 3.19
CA PHE A 127 -9.95 -6.82 3.82
C PHE A 127 -11.32 -6.24 4.08
N ARG A 128 -11.55 -5.78 5.32
CA ARG A 128 -12.76 -5.00 5.68
C ARG A 128 -12.64 -3.53 5.26
N VAL A 129 -11.42 -3.05 5.10
CA VAL A 129 -11.10 -1.67 4.73
C VAL A 129 -9.97 -1.69 3.72
N VAL A 130 -10.17 -1.02 2.59
CA VAL A 130 -9.10 -0.61 1.67
C VAL A 130 -9.10 0.90 1.65
N LEU A 131 -7.97 1.51 1.98
CA LEU A 131 -7.79 2.97 2.03
C LEU A 131 -6.67 3.36 1.08
N GLY A 132 -6.98 4.15 0.07
CA GLY A 132 -6.02 4.71 -0.87
C GLY A 132 -5.43 6.04 -0.39
N GLY A 133 -4.28 6.40 -0.94
CA GLY A 133 -3.61 7.68 -0.66
C GLY A 133 -4.42 8.90 -1.12
N ASP A 134 -5.34 8.73 -2.06
CA ASP A 134 -6.28 9.74 -2.53
C ASP A 134 -7.45 10.02 -1.55
N GLN A 135 -7.57 9.21 -0.49
CA GLN A 135 -8.62 9.34 0.53
C GLN A 135 -8.12 9.96 1.85
N VAL A 136 -6.88 10.44 1.86
CA VAL A 136 -6.27 11.13 3.00
C VAL A 136 -5.71 12.49 2.59
N THR A 137 -5.66 13.41 3.53
CA THR A 137 -5.12 14.75 3.27
C THR A 137 -3.60 14.78 3.39
N ARG A 138 -3.07 13.98 4.30
CA ARG A 138 -1.63 13.90 4.59
C ARG A 138 -1.14 12.48 4.32
N PRO A 139 -0.32 12.29 3.25
CA PRO A 139 0.23 10.97 2.93
C PRO A 139 1.24 10.50 3.98
N LYS A 140 1.66 9.25 3.90
CA LYS A 140 2.79 8.73 4.67
C LYS A 140 4.02 9.65 4.49
N PRO A 141 4.76 9.96 5.54
CA PRO A 141 4.78 9.33 6.87
C PRO A 141 3.79 9.91 7.89
N ALA A 142 2.81 10.73 7.49
CA ALA A 142 1.80 11.23 8.43
C ALA A 142 0.93 10.08 8.96
N PRO A 143 0.46 10.14 10.22
CA PRO A 143 -0.31 9.07 10.85
C PRO A 143 -1.74 8.93 10.33
N GLU A 144 -2.25 9.94 9.62
CA GLU A 144 -3.66 10.09 9.25
C GLU A 144 -4.26 8.83 8.63
N GLY A 145 -3.58 8.22 7.65
CA GLY A 145 -4.12 7.05 6.94
C GLY A 145 -4.21 5.82 7.84
N VAL A 146 -3.21 5.59 8.71
CA VAL A 146 -3.26 4.50 9.69
C VAL A 146 -4.41 4.74 10.68
N GLU A 147 -4.56 5.95 11.20
CA GLU A 147 -5.65 6.31 12.11
C GLU A 147 -7.04 6.16 11.46
N VAL A 148 -7.17 6.58 10.18
CA VAL A 148 -8.43 6.43 9.43
C VAL A 148 -8.75 4.96 9.20
N ALA A 149 -7.77 4.14 8.78
CA ALA A 149 -7.97 2.72 8.57
C ALA A 149 -8.37 2.01 9.88
N CYS A 150 -7.67 2.26 10.98
CA CYS A 150 -7.98 1.72 12.30
C CYS A 150 -9.39 2.12 12.76
N ARG A 151 -9.76 3.40 12.63
CA ARG A 151 -11.11 3.89 12.98
C ARG A 151 -12.20 3.21 12.15
N ARG A 152 -11.98 2.99 10.85
CA ARG A 152 -12.93 2.26 9.99
C ARG A 152 -13.05 0.77 10.36
N LEU A 153 -11.97 0.19 10.91
CA LEU A 153 -11.98 -1.18 11.47
C LEU A 153 -12.61 -1.26 12.86
N GLY A 154 -12.92 -0.12 13.49
CA GLY A 154 -13.50 -0.06 14.83
C GLY A 154 -12.49 -0.26 15.96
N VAL A 155 -11.19 -0.06 15.71
CA VAL A 155 -10.10 -0.31 16.64
C VAL A 155 -9.26 0.97 16.80
N PRO A 156 -8.86 1.38 18.02
CA PRO A 156 -7.92 2.49 18.19
C PRO A 156 -6.53 2.09 17.67
N ALA A 157 -5.78 3.04 17.08
CA ALA A 157 -4.47 2.76 16.47
C ALA A 157 -3.49 2.10 17.46
N GLY A 158 -3.49 2.51 18.74
CA GLY A 158 -2.65 1.89 19.77
C GLY A 158 -2.99 0.43 20.13
N ARG A 159 -4.02 -0.13 19.51
CA ARG A 159 -4.41 -1.56 19.58
C ARG A 159 -4.30 -2.26 18.23
N ALA A 160 -3.70 -1.63 17.24
CA ALA A 160 -3.48 -2.19 15.91
C ALA A 160 -1.99 -2.31 15.58
N ALA A 161 -1.66 -3.19 14.65
CA ALA A 161 -0.37 -3.19 13.96
C ALA A 161 -0.53 -2.56 12.57
N TYR A 162 0.49 -1.81 12.14
CA TYR A 162 0.65 -1.42 10.75
C TYR A 162 1.91 -2.06 10.18
N VAL A 163 1.73 -2.83 9.13
CA VAL A 163 2.77 -3.65 8.49
C VAL A 163 3.14 -3.01 7.15
N GLY A 164 4.40 -2.70 6.97
CA GLY A 164 4.90 -2.13 5.72
C GLY A 164 6.39 -2.38 5.52
N ASP A 165 6.88 -2.22 4.30
CA ASP A 165 8.28 -2.45 3.97
C ASP A 165 9.10 -1.16 3.88
N SER A 166 8.47 0.00 3.75
CA SER A 166 9.18 1.27 3.58
C SER A 166 9.40 2.03 4.90
N PRO A 167 10.44 2.88 4.99
CA PRO A 167 10.60 3.82 6.09
C PRO A 167 9.38 4.72 6.35
N LEU A 168 8.63 5.07 5.28
CA LEU A 168 7.43 5.89 5.40
C LEU A 168 6.31 5.17 6.16
N ASP A 169 6.18 3.86 5.95
CA ASP A 169 5.22 3.02 6.66
C ASP A 169 5.51 2.97 8.16
N LEU A 170 6.76 2.67 8.50
CA LEU A 170 7.19 2.54 9.89
C LEU A 170 7.06 3.85 10.66
N ARG A 171 7.34 4.98 10.02
CA ARG A 171 7.13 6.31 10.60
C ARG A 171 5.65 6.62 10.77
N ALA A 172 4.79 6.30 9.80
CA ALA A 172 3.35 6.48 9.90
C ALA A 172 2.76 5.64 11.04
N ALA A 173 3.19 4.38 11.18
CA ALA A 173 2.81 3.49 12.26
C ALA A 173 3.15 4.10 13.63
N ARG A 174 4.41 4.45 13.85
CA ARG A 174 4.86 5.03 15.13
C ARG A 174 4.14 6.34 15.44
N SER A 175 3.96 7.21 14.44
CA SER A 175 3.28 8.50 14.62
C SER A 175 1.81 8.35 14.99
N SER A 176 1.16 7.26 14.57
CA SER A 176 -0.24 6.95 14.92
C SER A 176 -0.39 6.23 16.27
N GLY A 177 0.73 5.76 16.85
CA GLY A 177 0.74 4.92 18.04
C GLY A 177 0.43 3.44 17.78
N ALA A 178 0.32 3.02 16.51
CA ALA A 178 0.21 1.61 16.13
C ALA A 178 1.56 0.89 16.28
N VAL A 179 1.52 -0.43 16.48
CA VAL A 179 2.72 -1.26 16.46
C VAL A 179 3.32 -1.22 15.06
N ALA A 180 4.55 -0.72 14.94
CA ALA A 180 5.28 -0.62 13.68
C ALA A 180 5.93 -1.95 13.34
N VAL A 181 5.45 -2.62 12.28
CA VAL A 181 5.96 -3.92 11.85
C VAL A 181 6.63 -3.81 10.49
N ALA A 182 7.94 -4.05 10.45
CA ALA A 182 8.70 -4.07 9.20
C ALA A 182 8.51 -5.40 8.47
N ALA A 183 8.04 -5.33 7.23
CA ALA A 183 7.99 -6.43 6.28
C ALA A 183 9.37 -6.59 5.62
N ALA A 184 10.30 -7.30 6.28
CA ALA A 184 11.68 -7.41 5.81
C ALA A 184 11.86 -8.25 4.54
N TRP A 185 10.77 -8.79 3.99
CA TRP A 185 10.74 -9.42 2.67
C TRP A 185 10.51 -8.43 1.53
N GLY A 186 10.12 -7.18 1.84
CA GLY A 186 9.80 -6.15 0.85
C GLY A 186 11.04 -5.48 0.25
N HIS A 187 10.87 -4.88 -0.91
CA HIS A 187 11.98 -4.31 -1.69
C HIS A 187 12.44 -2.93 -1.19
N GLN A 188 11.67 -2.25 -0.33
CA GLN A 188 12.03 -0.96 0.27
C GLN A 188 12.47 -1.11 1.73
N TYR A 189 12.64 -2.35 2.22
CA TYR A 189 13.05 -2.59 3.59
C TYR A 189 14.42 -1.99 3.89
N ASP A 190 14.45 -1.14 4.91
CA ASP A 190 15.68 -0.54 5.44
C ASP A 190 15.86 -1.00 6.90
N PRO A 191 16.88 -1.83 7.19
CA PRO A 191 17.13 -2.29 8.57
C PRO A 191 17.57 -1.17 9.52
N ALA A 192 17.93 0.01 9.02
CA ALA A 192 18.26 1.17 9.83
C ALA A 192 17.03 1.95 10.30
N GLU A 193 15.87 1.79 9.63
CA GLU A 193 14.63 2.46 10.08
C GLU A 193 14.05 1.72 11.29
N PRO A 194 13.81 2.40 12.42
CA PRO A 194 13.28 1.78 13.61
C PRO A 194 11.89 1.15 13.40
N ALA A 195 11.72 -0.09 13.87
CA ALA A 195 10.44 -0.81 13.93
C ALA A 195 10.29 -1.46 15.32
N ASP A 196 9.06 -1.69 15.77
CA ASP A 196 8.80 -2.46 16.98
C ASP A 196 9.09 -3.95 16.77
N LEU A 197 8.81 -4.42 15.55
CA LEU A 197 9.10 -5.78 15.08
C LEU A 197 9.58 -5.74 13.64
N SER A 198 10.53 -6.63 13.32
CA SER A 198 10.97 -6.88 11.95
C SER A 198 10.78 -8.36 11.65
N LEU A 199 9.96 -8.66 10.65
CA LEU A 199 9.56 -10.01 10.29
C LEU A 199 10.16 -10.40 8.95
N SER A 200 10.76 -11.56 8.88
CA SER A 200 11.39 -12.08 7.66
C SER A 200 10.41 -12.76 6.72
N ARG A 201 9.26 -13.18 7.24
CA ARG A 201 8.22 -13.91 6.49
C ARG A 201 6.82 -13.52 6.97
N PRO A 202 5.81 -13.47 6.07
CA PRO A 202 4.45 -13.08 6.42
C PRO A 202 3.84 -13.88 7.58
N GLY A 203 4.03 -15.20 7.62
CA GLY A 203 3.45 -16.07 8.65
C GLY A 203 3.90 -15.78 10.09
N GLU A 204 5.03 -15.10 10.29
CA GLU A 204 5.49 -14.67 11.61
C GLU A 204 4.57 -13.65 12.26
N LEU A 205 3.74 -12.96 11.46
CA LEU A 205 2.79 -11.95 11.95
C LEU A 205 1.74 -12.53 12.90
N LEU A 206 1.44 -13.82 12.79
CA LEU A 206 0.47 -14.49 13.67
C LEU A 206 0.89 -14.49 15.15
N THR A 207 2.18 -14.29 15.44
CA THR A 207 2.69 -14.16 16.81
C THR A 207 2.20 -12.90 17.53
N LEU A 208 1.71 -11.88 16.79
CA LEU A 208 1.11 -10.66 17.36
C LEU A 208 -0.26 -10.89 17.98
N LEU A 209 -0.90 -12.03 17.69
CA LEU A 209 -2.25 -12.37 18.17
C LEU A 209 -2.23 -13.23 19.44
N SER A 210 -1.03 -13.52 19.97
CA SER A 210 -0.82 -14.44 21.10
C SER A 210 -0.62 -13.70 22.42
#